data_0d0ca72e10d0217319f8a0324ae92cc0
#
_entry.id   0d0ca72e10d0217319f8a0324ae92cc0
#
_cell.length_a   1.000
_cell.length_b   1.000
_cell.length_c   1.000
_cell.angle_alpha   90.00
_cell.angle_beta   90.00
_cell.angle_gamma   90.00
#
_symmetry.space_group_name_H-M   'P 1'
#
loop_
_entity.id
_entity.type
_entity.pdbx_description
1 polymer ?
#
loop_
_entity_poly.entity_id
_entity_poly.type
_entity_poly.pdbx_seq_one_letter_code
_entity_poly.pdbx_strand_id
1 'polypeptide(L)'
;HTGKTGPCSHAIKEAGISQVFYAYPDRSAQASGGAEYLRSHGVVTTYMREFAEDSYALNERWFISVAEKRPFITVKSASTLDGFIAAADGTSKWITGSQARADGHLIRKRADAVMIGTRTTLLDNPSLDARDISGQRYKKQPLRVVMGETDIPSTYKVCGLGTRDPENYMQVYTHEPRVLLDELYSRGVRHLM
;
A
#
# COMPACT_ATOMS: atom_id res chain seq x y z
N HIS A 1 -19.20 -13.53 0.33
CA HIS A 1 -17.76 -13.46 0.60
C HIS A 1 -16.96 -13.93 -0.62
N THR A 2 -16.71 -13.06 -1.57
CA THR A 2 -15.91 -13.33 -2.78
C THR A 2 -14.57 -12.60 -2.70
N GLY A 3 -13.46 -13.36 -2.65
CA GLY A 3 -12.10 -12.84 -2.74
C GLY A 3 -11.48 -13.14 -4.12
N LYS A 4 -10.16 -12.99 -4.25
CA LYS A 4 -9.39 -13.40 -5.45
C LYS A 4 -9.43 -14.93 -5.67
N THR A 5 -9.59 -15.68 -4.62
CA THR A 5 -9.95 -17.10 -4.59
C THR A 5 -11.40 -17.21 -4.11
N GLY A 6 -12.05 -18.35 -4.28
CA GLY A 6 -13.42 -18.57 -3.78
C GLY A 6 -13.61 -18.18 -2.30
N PRO A 7 -14.84 -18.05 -1.82
CA PRO A 7 -15.10 -17.64 -0.43
C PRO A 7 -14.46 -18.57 0.59
N CYS A 8 -13.69 -18.01 1.52
CA CYS A 8 -13.08 -18.80 2.61
C CYS A 8 -14.14 -19.57 3.42
N SER A 9 -15.35 -19.02 3.57
CA SER A 9 -16.46 -19.69 4.26
C SER A 9 -16.89 -21.01 3.58
N HIS A 10 -16.81 -21.10 2.27
CA HIS A 10 -17.08 -22.34 1.53
C HIS A 10 -15.98 -23.37 1.79
N ALA A 11 -14.71 -22.95 1.68
CA ALA A 11 -13.58 -23.85 1.95
C ALA A 11 -13.58 -24.37 3.40
N ILE A 12 -13.96 -23.54 4.37
CA ILE A 12 -14.12 -23.94 5.78
C ILE A 12 -15.18 -25.03 5.92
N LYS A 13 -16.34 -24.85 5.28
CA LYS A 13 -17.41 -25.85 5.28
C LYS A 13 -16.98 -27.16 4.62
N GLU A 14 -16.37 -27.07 3.43
CA GLU A 14 -15.91 -28.24 2.67
C GLU A 14 -14.83 -29.02 3.41
N ALA A 15 -13.99 -28.34 4.18
CA ALA A 15 -12.99 -28.95 5.05
C ALA A 15 -13.58 -29.62 6.32
N GLY A 16 -14.89 -29.55 6.54
CA GLY A 16 -15.55 -30.16 7.71
C GLY A 16 -15.22 -29.48 9.05
N ILE A 17 -14.81 -28.21 9.03
CA ILE A 17 -14.50 -27.44 10.25
C ILE A 17 -15.82 -27.18 11.00
N SER A 18 -15.91 -27.62 12.25
CA SER A 18 -17.12 -27.54 13.07
C SER A 18 -17.24 -26.20 13.81
N GLN A 19 -16.13 -25.51 14.06
CA GLN A 19 -16.12 -24.25 14.84
C GLN A 19 -15.11 -23.25 14.28
N VAL A 20 -15.51 -21.95 14.24
CA VAL A 20 -14.68 -20.83 13.80
C VAL A 20 -14.74 -19.71 14.80
N PHE A 21 -13.58 -19.18 15.18
CA PHE A 21 -13.45 -17.98 15.98
C PHE A 21 -12.99 -16.83 15.08
N TYR A 22 -13.56 -15.62 15.26
CA TYR A 22 -13.15 -14.44 14.52
C TYR A 22 -13.17 -13.19 15.40
N ALA A 23 -12.22 -12.28 15.21
CA ALA A 23 -12.04 -11.12 16.07
C ALA A 23 -12.54 -9.82 15.45
N TYR A 24 -12.64 -9.73 14.11
CA TYR A 24 -13.17 -8.56 13.45
C TYR A 24 -13.99 -8.96 12.21
N PRO A 25 -15.22 -8.46 12.05
CA PRO A 25 -16.04 -8.77 10.89
C PRO A 25 -15.54 -7.99 9.66
N ASP A 26 -15.49 -8.66 8.51
CA ASP A 26 -15.31 -7.96 7.25
C ASP A 26 -16.57 -7.15 6.91
N ARG A 27 -16.41 -5.84 6.80
CA ARG A 27 -17.51 -4.90 6.51
C ARG A 27 -17.59 -4.53 5.02
N SER A 28 -16.71 -5.08 4.19
CA SER A 28 -16.78 -4.82 2.75
C SER A 28 -18.05 -5.43 2.14
N ALA A 29 -18.65 -4.73 1.20
CA ALA A 29 -19.85 -5.22 0.52
C ALA A 29 -19.61 -6.54 -0.23
N GLN A 30 -18.38 -6.80 -0.64
CA GLN A 30 -17.99 -7.98 -1.42
C GLN A 30 -17.66 -9.20 -0.55
N ALA A 31 -17.16 -8.99 0.67
CA ALA A 31 -16.61 -10.07 1.49
C ALA A 31 -17.33 -10.26 2.85
N SER A 32 -18.35 -9.46 3.16
CA SER A 32 -19.18 -9.63 4.35
C SER A 32 -20.06 -10.89 4.30
N GLY A 33 -20.62 -11.29 5.42
CA GLY A 33 -21.59 -12.39 5.49
C GLY A 33 -21.00 -13.80 5.70
N GLY A 34 -19.68 -13.93 5.81
CA GLY A 34 -19.05 -15.25 5.99
C GLY A 34 -19.49 -16.00 7.26
N ALA A 35 -19.71 -15.28 8.37
CA ALA A 35 -20.15 -15.87 9.63
C ALA A 35 -21.61 -16.34 9.56
N GLU A 36 -22.50 -15.59 8.92
CA GLU A 36 -23.89 -15.97 8.67
C GLU A 36 -23.97 -17.21 7.78
N TYR A 37 -23.19 -17.22 6.70
CA TYR A 37 -23.11 -18.40 5.83
C TYR A 37 -22.68 -19.65 6.59
N LEU A 38 -21.64 -19.56 7.42
CA LEU A 38 -21.15 -20.68 8.20
C LEU A 38 -22.19 -21.18 9.20
N ARG A 39 -22.86 -20.28 9.91
CA ARG A 39 -23.93 -20.64 10.87
C ARG A 39 -25.10 -21.37 10.16
N SER A 40 -25.52 -20.88 9.00
CA SER A 40 -26.62 -21.51 8.24
C SER A 40 -26.25 -22.91 7.73
N HIS A 41 -24.96 -23.26 7.73
CA HIS A 41 -24.45 -24.58 7.33
C HIS A 41 -23.95 -25.44 8.52
N GLY A 42 -24.36 -25.10 9.74
CA GLY A 42 -24.07 -25.91 10.94
C GLY A 42 -22.68 -25.72 11.54
N VAL A 43 -21.92 -24.71 11.09
CA VAL A 43 -20.62 -24.37 11.68
C VAL A 43 -20.81 -23.37 12.81
N VAL A 44 -20.34 -23.67 14.01
CA VAL A 44 -20.39 -22.76 15.15
C VAL A 44 -19.43 -21.60 14.91
N THR A 45 -19.93 -20.36 15.01
CA THR A 45 -19.08 -19.18 14.86
C THR A 45 -19.13 -18.30 16.10
N THR A 46 -17.97 -18.01 16.67
CA THR A 46 -17.82 -17.20 17.89
C THR A 46 -17.07 -15.91 17.60
N TYR A 47 -17.67 -14.77 17.93
CA TYR A 47 -17.01 -13.47 17.85
C TYR A 47 -16.20 -13.21 19.11
N MET A 48 -14.87 -13.04 18.94
CA MET A 48 -13.91 -12.80 20.01
C MET A 48 -13.71 -11.29 20.18
N ARG A 49 -14.63 -10.65 20.92
CA ARG A 49 -14.66 -9.20 21.08
C ARG A 49 -13.38 -8.63 21.71
N GLU A 50 -12.78 -9.38 22.62
CA GLU A 50 -11.54 -9.02 23.32
C GLU A 50 -10.33 -8.82 22.41
N PHE A 51 -10.33 -9.43 21.22
CA PHE A 51 -9.28 -9.29 20.20
C PHE A 51 -9.66 -8.34 19.05
N ALA A 52 -10.81 -7.65 19.15
CA ALA A 52 -11.31 -6.84 18.05
C ALA A 52 -10.42 -5.65 17.73
N GLU A 53 -9.89 -4.96 18.74
CA GLU A 53 -8.99 -3.81 18.57
C GLU A 53 -7.67 -4.22 17.94
N ASP A 54 -7.05 -5.28 18.42
CA ASP A 54 -5.80 -5.80 17.89
C ASP A 54 -5.97 -6.26 16.44
N SER A 55 -7.06 -6.95 16.14
CA SER A 55 -7.39 -7.39 14.79
C SER A 55 -7.64 -6.22 13.84
N TYR A 56 -8.30 -5.16 14.32
CA TYR A 56 -8.47 -3.93 13.55
C TYR A 56 -7.13 -3.25 13.27
N ALA A 57 -6.29 -3.07 14.28
CA ALA A 57 -4.99 -2.41 14.16
C ALA A 57 -4.07 -3.12 13.15
N LEU A 58 -4.07 -4.44 13.13
CA LEU A 58 -3.32 -5.23 12.15
C LEU A 58 -3.76 -4.97 10.69
N ASN A 59 -5.04 -4.65 10.47
CA ASN A 59 -5.65 -4.52 9.16
C ASN A 59 -6.18 -3.09 8.88
N GLU A 60 -5.86 -2.13 9.74
CA GLU A 60 -6.39 -0.76 9.72
C GLU A 60 -6.35 -0.12 8.33
N ARG A 61 -5.20 -0.21 7.64
CA ARG A 61 -4.99 0.39 6.33
C ARG A 61 -5.99 -0.13 5.29
N TRP A 62 -6.28 -1.43 5.35
CA TRP A 62 -7.23 -2.06 4.46
C TRP A 62 -8.67 -1.66 4.82
N PHE A 63 -9.03 -1.69 6.09
CA PHE A 63 -10.37 -1.31 6.55
C PHE A 63 -10.69 0.15 6.21
N ILE A 64 -9.76 1.09 6.47
CA ILE A 64 -9.94 2.49 6.11
C ILE A 64 -10.06 2.64 4.60
N SER A 65 -9.19 1.99 3.83
CA SER A 65 -9.22 2.07 2.37
C SER A 65 -10.55 1.60 1.80
N VAL A 66 -11.08 0.48 2.28
CA VAL A 66 -12.36 -0.07 1.81
C VAL A 66 -13.55 0.79 2.23
N ALA A 67 -13.56 1.29 3.48
CA ALA A 67 -14.63 2.12 3.99
C ALA A 67 -14.72 3.46 3.27
N GLU A 68 -13.58 4.10 3.01
CA GLU A 68 -13.49 5.42 2.39
C GLU A 68 -13.37 5.36 0.86
N LYS A 69 -13.27 4.17 0.27
CA LYS A 69 -13.11 3.94 -1.18
C LYS A 69 -11.94 4.72 -1.79
N ARG A 70 -10.86 4.85 -1.04
CA ARG A 70 -9.60 5.46 -1.47
C ARG A 70 -8.41 4.71 -0.85
N PRO A 71 -7.20 4.83 -1.39
CA PRO A 71 -6.02 4.29 -0.72
C PRO A 71 -5.82 4.89 0.68
N PHE A 72 -5.37 4.08 1.62
CA PHE A 72 -4.77 4.58 2.85
C PHE A 72 -3.46 5.29 2.52
N ILE A 73 -3.23 6.48 3.06
CA ILE A 73 -2.08 7.31 2.71
C ILE A 73 -1.07 7.30 3.87
N THR A 74 0.17 6.95 3.57
CA THR A 74 1.31 7.12 4.47
C THR A 74 2.22 8.20 3.92
N VAL A 75 2.33 9.33 4.60
CA VAL A 75 3.28 10.38 4.24
C VAL A 75 4.63 10.09 4.88
N LYS A 76 5.71 10.06 4.08
CA LYS A 76 7.09 9.93 4.53
C LYS A 76 7.87 11.18 4.15
N SER A 77 8.41 11.86 5.12
CA SER A 77 9.39 12.94 4.90
C SER A 77 10.72 12.59 5.55
N ALA A 78 11.79 13.21 5.05
CA ALA A 78 13.09 13.22 5.72
C ALA A 78 13.47 14.68 5.92
N SER A 79 13.68 15.08 7.18
CA SER A 79 14.04 16.45 7.53
C SER A 79 15.13 16.45 8.58
N THR A 80 15.87 17.54 8.64
CA THR A 80 16.75 17.87 9.74
C THR A 80 15.94 18.18 11.00
N LEU A 81 16.59 18.30 12.15
CA LEU A 81 15.93 18.58 13.42
C LEU A 81 15.25 19.96 13.43
N ASP A 82 15.80 20.92 12.68
CA ASP A 82 15.25 22.26 12.43
C ASP A 82 14.29 22.35 11.25
N GLY A 83 13.88 21.17 10.69
CA GLY A 83 12.76 21.07 9.73
C GLY A 83 13.12 21.24 8.26
N PHE A 84 14.40 21.36 7.89
CA PHE A 84 14.81 21.47 6.49
C PHE A 84 14.86 20.11 5.79
N ILE A 85 14.45 20.09 4.53
CA ILE A 85 14.47 18.90 3.65
C ILE A 85 15.64 18.89 2.67
N ALA A 86 16.39 19.98 2.60
CA ALA A 86 17.59 20.16 1.80
C ALA A 86 18.46 21.27 2.39
N ALA A 87 19.74 21.28 2.09
CA ALA A 87 20.63 22.41 2.37
C ALA A 87 20.36 23.61 1.43
N ALA A 88 20.96 24.75 1.72
CA ALA A 88 20.77 25.97 0.95
C ALA A 88 21.20 25.86 -0.53
N ASP A 89 22.15 24.97 -0.83
CA ASP A 89 22.60 24.65 -2.20
C ASP A 89 21.70 23.58 -2.90
N GLY A 90 20.62 23.12 -2.25
CA GLY A 90 19.70 22.12 -2.75
C GLY A 90 20.15 20.67 -2.52
N THR A 91 21.30 20.42 -1.89
CA THR A 91 21.73 19.05 -1.57
C THR A 91 20.87 18.46 -0.46
N SER A 92 20.44 17.20 -0.62
CA SER A 92 19.56 16.49 0.32
C SER A 92 20.09 15.12 0.77
N LYS A 93 21.26 14.71 0.29
CA LYS A 93 21.85 13.40 0.56
C LYS A 93 23.06 13.53 1.50
N TRP A 94 23.07 12.93 2.69
CA TRP A 94 22.01 12.14 3.33
C TRP A 94 21.56 12.85 4.60
N ILE A 95 20.27 13.15 4.73
CA ILE A 95 19.70 13.77 5.95
C ILE A 95 19.53 12.71 7.03
N THR A 96 19.18 11.48 6.65
CA THR A 96 18.91 10.39 7.59
C THR A 96 19.95 9.26 7.49
N GLY A 97 20.16 8.56 8.61
CA GLY A 97 21.08 7.43 8.68
C GLY A 97 20.59 6.19 7.89
N SER A 98 21.47 5.20 7.75
CA SER A 98 21.18 3.97 6.98
C SER A 98 19.99 3.18 7.54
N GLN A 99 19.84 3.12 8.86
CA GLN A 99 18.71 2.44 9.51
C GLN A 99 17.37 3.08 9.16
N ALA A 100 17.26 4.42 9.28
CA ALA A 100 16.03 5.13 8.91
C ALA A 100 15.69 4.98 7.40
N ARG A 101 16.73 4.90 6.55
CA ARG A 101 16.50 4.60 5.12
C ARG A 101 16.02 3.17 4.90
N ALA A 102 16.53 2.20 5.66
CA ALA A 102 16.05 0.82 5.62
C ALA A 102 14.58 0.72 6.05
N ASP A 103 14.16 1.42 7.10
CA ASP A 103 12.75 1.52 7.50
C ASP A 103 11.88 2.13 6.39
N GLY A 104 12.36 3.18 5.72
CA GLY A 104 11.69 3.74 4.55
C GLY A 104 11.48 2.71 3.43
N HIS A 105 12.45 1.83 3.19
CA HIS A 105 12.29 0.72 2.24
C HIS A 105 11.31 -0.35 2.74
N LEU A 106 11.23 -0.63 4.04
CA LEU A 106 10.24 -1.55 4.60
C LEU A 106 8.80 -1.01 4.45
N ILE A 107 8.59 0.29 4.70
CA ILE A 107 7.29 0.93 4.47
C ILE A 107 6.92 0.81 2.99
N ARG A 108 7.87 1.11 2.10
CA ARG A 108 7.69 1.03 0.64
C ARG A 108 7.36 -0.40 0.17
N LYS A 109 8.00 -1.41 0.75
CA LYS A 109 7.69 -2.83 0.49
C LYS A 109 6.25 -3.20 0.83
N ARG A 110 5.68 -2.57 1.87
CA ARG A 110 4.32 -2.82 2.34
C ARG A 110 3.26 -2.01 1.61
N ALA A 111 3.65 -0.95 0.90
CA ALA A 111 2.76 -0.14 0.09
C ALA A 111 2.45 -0.85 -1.24
N ASP A 112 1.25 -0.58 -1.78
CA ASP A 112 0.90 -1.02 -3.13
C ASP A 112 1.41 -0.05 -4.18
N ALA A 113 1.50 1.25 -3.82
CA ALA A 113 2.07 2.29 -4.67
C ALA A 113 2.93 3.27 -3.86
N VAL A 114 3.92 3.85 -4.54
CA VAL A 114 4.75 4.95 -4.00
C VAL A 114 4.65 6.13 -4.96
N MET A 115 4.31 7.30 -4.43
CA MET A 115 4.06 8.49 -5.23
C MET A 115 5.02 9.63 -4.87
N ILE A 116 5.43 10.37 -5.91
CA ILE A 116 6.14 11.64 -5.79
C ILE A 116 5.65 12.63 -6.85
N GLY A 117 5.94 13.91 -6.66
CA GLY A 117 5.66 14.95 -7.66
C GLY A 117 6.70 14.98 -8.79
N THR A 118 6.33 15.56 -9.94
CA THR A 118 7.20 15.74 -11.12
C THR A 118 8.47 16.49 -10.77
N ARG A 119 8.40 17.58 -10.00
CA ARG A 119 9.58 18.35 -9.60
C ARG A 119 10.60 17.51 -8.84
N THR A 120 10.17 16.72 -7.85
CA THR A 120 11.05 15.81 -7.10
C THR A 120 11.65 14.75 -8.03
N THR A 121 10.83 14.23 -8.96
CA THR A 121 11.30 13.26 -9.96
C THR A 121 12.43 13.83 -10.82
N LEU A 122 12.27 15.04 -11.32
CA LEU A 122 13.25 15.68 -12.20
C LEU A 122 14.55 16.05 -11.46
N LEU A 123 14.46 16.47 -10.19
CA LEU A 123 15.64 16.84 -9.40
C LEU A 123 16.42 15.62 -8.90
N ASP A 124 15.74 14.61 -8.39
CA ASP A 124 16.37 13.51 -7.65
C ASP A 124 16.60 12.25 -8.50
N ASN A 125 15.91 12.11 -9.63
CA ASN A 125 15.90 10.91 -10.48
C ASN A 125 15.82 9.61 -9.66
N PRO A 126 14.80 9.44 -8.80
CA PRO A 126 14.72 8.30 -7.89
C PRO A 126 14.20 7.04 -8.59
N SER A 127 14.62 5.87 -8.10
CA SER A 127 14.09 4.58 -8.60
C SER A 127 12.76 4.19 -7.97
N LEU A 128 12.40 4.74 -6.81
CA LEU A 128 11.22 4.41 -5.99
C LEU A 128 11.03 2.93 -5.68
N ASP A 129 12.04 2.12 -5.88
CA ASP A 129 11.98 0.69 -5.57
C ASP A 129 12.12 0.40 -4.06
N ALA A 130 11.64 -0.78 -3.66
CA ALA A 130 11.82 -1.31 -2.32
C ALA A 130 13.00 -2.27 -2.29
N ARG A 131 13.94 -2.04 -1.33
CA ARG A 131 15.16 -2.83 -1.15
C ARG A 131 15.33 -3.27 0.29
N ASP A 132 16.03 -4.37 0.49
CA ASP A 132 16.47 -4.79 1.81
C ASP A 132 17.71 -4.00 2.28
N ILE A 133 18.18 -4.31 3.47
CA ILE A 133 19.33 -3.62 4.08
C ILE A 133 20.64 -3.88 3.32
N SER A 134 20.73 -4.97 2.54
CA SER A 134 21.86 -5.27 1.65
C SER A 134 21.81 -4.51 0.32
N GLY A 135 20.71 -3.77 0.07
CA GLY A 135 20.45 -3.06 -1.18
C GLY A 135 19.80 -3.93 -2.27
N GLN A 136 19.48 -5.20 -1.97
CA GLN A 136 18.82 -6.09 -2.91
C GLN A 136 17.33 -5.75 -3.04
N ARG A 137 16.81 -5.67 -4.27
CA ARG A 137 15.39 -5.40 -4.52
C ARG A 137 14.53 -6.56 -4.04
N TYR A 138 13.44 -6.24 -3.35
CA TYR A 138 12.40 -7.24 -3.04
C TYR A 138 11.73 -7.73 -4.33
N LYS A 139 11.20 -8.97 -4.30
CA LYS A 139 10.49 -9.56 -5.45
C LYS A 139 9.22 -8.77 -5.80
N LYS A 140 8.41 -8.42 -4.79
CA LYS A 140 7.24 -7.54 -4.97
C LYS A 140 7.70 -6.08 -4.87
N GLN A 141 7.41 -5.30 -5.91
CA GLN A 141 7.68 -3.86 -5.96
C GLN A 141 6.39 -3.06 -5.97
N PRO A 142 6.34 -1.89 -5.32
CA PRO A 142 5.18 -1.01 -5.41
C PRO A 142 5.05 -0.39 -6.82
N LEU A 143 3.83 -0.05 -7.22
CA LEU A 143 3.59 0.80 -8.39
C LEU A 143 4.28 2.15 -8.17
N ARG A 144 5.07 2.59 -9.14
CA ARG A 144 5.72 3.90 -9.13
C ARG A 144 4.80 4.92 -9.75
N VAL A 145 4.42 5.93 -8.98
CA VAL A 145 3.46 6.96 -9.41
C VAL A 145 4.14 8.31 -9.40
N VAL A 146 4.01 9.04 -10.49
CA VAL A 146 4.41 10.45 -10.56
C VAL A 146 3.16 11.28 -10.80
N MET A 147 2.93 12.27 -9.94
CA MET A 147 1.81 13.21 -10.06
C MET A 147 2.30 14.57 -10.55
N GLY A 148 1.65 15.11 -11.56
CA GLY A 148 1.89 16.45 -12.10
C GLY A 148 1.95 16.47 -13.62
N GLU A 149 1.91 17.67 -14.19
CA GLU A 149 1.70 17.90 -15.63
C GLU A 149 2.98 17.89 -16.47
N THR A 150 4.16 17.96 -15.82
CA THR A 150 5.43 17.96 -16.53
C THR A 150 5.80 16.53 -16.94
N ASP A 151 6.04 16.30 -18.21
CA ASP A 151 6.47 15.01 -18.73
C ASP A 151 7.79 14.55 -18.12
N ILE A 152 7.84 13.29 -17.74
CA ILE A 152 9.06 12.65 -17.25
C ILE A 152 9.72 11.88 -18.41
N PRO A 153 10.95 12.22 -18.78
CA PRO A 153 11.66 11.50 -19.84
C PRO A 153 11.80 10.01 -19.49
N SER A 154 11.63 9.14 -20.50
CA SER A 154 11.70 7.68 -20.31
C SER A 154 13.06 7.18 -19.80
N THR A 155 14.10 8.02 -19.88
CA THR A 155 15.44 7.74 -19.35
C THR A 155 15.55 7.84 -17.82
N TYR A 156 14.50 8.35 -17.16
CA TYR A 156 14.50 8.45 -15.70
C TYR A 156 14.27 7.08 -15.05
N LYS A 157 14.95 6.88 -13.90
CA LYS A 157 14.90 5.61 -13.16
C LYS A 157 13.49 5.21 -12.72
N VAL A 158 12.64 6.19 -12.41
CA VAL A 158 11.24 5.94 -12.02
C VAL A 158 10.45 5.27 -13.15
N CYS A 159 10.75 5.57 -14.41
CA CYS A 159 10.13 4.94 -15.59
C CYS A 159 10.55 3.48 -15.79
N GLY A 160 11.46 2.97 -14.96
CA GLY A 160 11.86 1.58 -14.99
C GLY A 160 13.01 1.24 -15.93
N LEU A 161 13.71 2.23 -16.48
CA LEU A 161 14.89 1.99 -17.27
C LEU A 161 15.93 1.18 -16.48
N GLY A 162 16.33 0.02 -17.02
CA GLY A 162 17.24 -0.91 -16.35
C GLY A 162 16.61 -1.72 -15.20
N THR A 163 15.28 -1.71 -15.05
CA THR A 163 14.56 -2.56 -14.09
C THR A 163 13.90 -3.76 -14.78
N ARG A 164 13.54 -4.78 -13.99
CA ARG A 164 12.83 -5.98 -14.49
C ARG A 164 11.33 -5.73 -14.73
N ASP A 165 10.79 -4.59 -14.31
CA ASP A 165 9.37 -4.26 -14.30
C ASP A 165 9.13 -2.81 -14.79
N PRO A 166 9.47 -2.51 -16.08
CA PRO A 166 9.27 -1.17 -16.65
C PRO A 166 7.79 -0.76 -16.64
N GLU A 167 6.87 -1.73 -16.74
CA GLU A 167 5.42 -1.50 -16.77
C GLU A 167 4.84 -1.07 -15.43
N ASN A 168 5.59 -1.22 -14.33
CA ASN A 168 5.13 -0.86 -12.99
C ASN A 168 5.34 0.64 -12.70
N TYR A 169 4.90 1.47 -13.63
CA TYR A 169 5.00 2.93 -13.59
C TYR A 169 3.74 3.56 -14.17
N MET A 170 3.31 4.66 -13.59
CA MET A 170 2.31 5.55 -14.19
C MET A 170 2.59 7.01 -13.85
N GLN A 171 2.29 7.89 -14.79
CA GLN A 171 2.18 9.31 -14.54
C GLN A 171 0.71 9.72 -14.56
N VAL A 172 0.31 10.55 -13.60
CA VAL A 172 -1.05 11.09 -13.51
C VAL A 172 -0.99 12.60 -13.70
N TYR A 173 -1.53 13.06 -14.81
CA TYR A 173 -1.52 14.46 -15.22
C TYR A 173 -2.66 15.22 -14.53
N THR A 174 -2.51 15.45 -13.24
CA THR A 174 -3.48 16.19 -12.44
C THR A 174 -2.82 16.85 -11.24
N HIS A 175 -3.39 17.93 -10.76
CA HIS A 175 -3.12 18.52 -9.45
C HIS A 175 -4.25 18.23 -8.45
N GLU A 176 -5.34 17.55 -8.89
CA GLU A 176 -6.48 17.20 -8.07
C GLU A 176 -6.25 15.88 -7.33
N PRO A 177 -5.99 15.90 -6.00
CA PRO A 177 -5.67 14.69 -5.25
C PRO A 177 -6.77 13.63 -5.32
N ARG A 178 -8.04 14.05 -5.39
CA ARG A 178 -9.18 13.13 -5.42
C ARG A 178 -9.19 12.30 -6.69
N VAL A 179 -8.97 12.93 -7.84
CA VAL A 179 -8.90 12.23 -9.14
C VAL A 179 -7.82 11.14 -9.11
N LEU A 180 -6.65 11.48 -8.58
CA LEU A 180 -5.56 10.51 -8.42
C LEU A 180 -5.95 9.35 -7.50
N LEU A 181 -6.53 9.64 -6.34
CA LEU A 181 -6.88 8.61 -5.35
C LEU A 181 -7.96 7.66 -5.89
N ASP A 182 -8.96 8.20 -6.59
CA ASP A 182 -10.01 7.39 -7.23
C ASP A 182 -9.42 6.48 -8.32
N GLU A 183 -8.52 7.00 -9.15
CA GLU A 183 -7.80 6.21 -10.16
C GLU A 183 -6.97 5.09 -9.53
N LEU A 184 -6.18 5.39 -8.50
CA LEU A 184 -5.38 4.39 -7.80
C LEU A 184 -6.25 3.33 -7.11
N TYR A 185 -7.36 3.75 -6.48
CA TYR A 185 -8.29 2.82 -5.85
C TYR A 185 -8.95 1.87 -6.85
N SER A 186 -9.35 2.38 -8.01
CA SER A 186 -9.95 1.58 -9.09
C SER A 186 -8.98 0.51 -9.62
N ARG A 187 -7.68 0.81 -9.63
CA ARG A 187 -6.59 -0.13 -9.99
C ARG A 187 -6.22 -1.12 -8.89
N GLY A 188 -6.92 -1.09 -7.76
CA GLY A 188 -6.68 -2.02 -6.65
C GLY A 188 -5.62 -1.57 -5.64
N VAL A 189 -5.09 -0.36 -5.74
CA VAL A 189 -4.20 0.22 -4.72
C VAL A 189 -5.00 0.48 -3.46
N ARG A 190 -4.58 -0.08 -2.35
CA ARG A 190 -5.20 0.09 -1.02
C ARG A 190 -4.29 0.84 -0.06
N HIS A 191 -2.99 0.86 -0.30
CA HIS A 191 -2.01 1.60 0.48
C HIS A 191 -1.06 2.38 -0.45
N LEU A 192 -1.10 3.71 -0.35
CA LEU A 192 -0.23 4.66 -1.04
C LEU A 192 0.77 5.26 -0.05
N MET A 193 2.06 5.29 -0.42
CA MET A 193 3.13 5.97 0.30
C MET A 193 3.61 7.21 -0.48
#